data_ee1a71ade8f1917f700c1c117b57260b
#
_entry.id   ee1a71ade8f1917f700c1c117b57260b
#
_cell.length_a   1.000
_cell.length_b   1.000
_cell.length_c   1.000
_cell.angle_alpha   90.00
_cell.angle_beta   90.00
_cell.angle_gamma   90.00
#
_symmetry.space_group_name_H-M   'P 1'
#
loop_
_entity.id
_entity.type
_entity.pdbx_description
1 polymer ?
#
loop_
_entity_poly.entity_id
_entity_poly.type
_entity_poly.pdbx_seq_one_letter_code
_entity_poly.pdbx_strand_id
1 'polypeptide(L)'
;LKKVWSLKNIKFVSLSDKKIVQLINNSKGCTVAIRNDSELIAVWPNLKENIYGAAIDIGSTTIAINLCNLKDGSIVSNQGSMNPQIRFGEDLMSRVSYCMQNPGSATELTATVRKAINDLIRKACEDTGLMLDDILEITIVGNPVMHHLFLGFDPIPLGVAPFHLKTNKALYLKASELDIKINSQAAIYVLPCLAGHVGADAAAVILAEKPYNQEAMNLIVDVGTNAEIIVGNNQKILAASSPTGPAFEGAQINSGQRA
;
A
#
# COMPACT_ATOMS: atom_id res chain seq x y z
N LEU A 1 -9.10 18.61 24.72
CA LEU A 1 -8.18 18.58 23.59
C LEU A 1 -7.77 19.99 23.15
N LYS A 2 -8.71 20.84 22.69
CA LYS A 2 -8.38 22.23 22.23
C LYS A 2 -7.63 23.05 23.26
N LYS A 3 -8.05 22.98 24.54
CA LYS A 3 -7.51 23.81 25.63
C LYS A 3 -6.15 23.33 26.14
N VAL A 4 -5.89 22.02 26.14
CA VAL A 4 -4.68 21.44 26.72
C VAL A 4 -3.56 21.30 25.68
N TRP A 5 -3.92 21.04 24.42
CA TRP A 5 -2.97 20.69 23.35
C TRP A 5 -2.91 21.76 22.26
N SER A 6 -3.53 22.93 22.50
CA SER A 6 -3.56 24.08 21.56
C SER A 6 -4.06 23.73 20.15
N LEU A 7 -4.81 22.63 20.02
CA LEU A 7 -5.32 22.16 18.73
C LEU A 7 -6.43 23.08 18.24
N LYS A 8 -6.22 23.72 17.12
CA LYS A 8 -7.20 24.56 16.44
C LYS A 8 -7.95 23.73 15.40
N ASN A 9 -9.29 23.80 15.39
CA ASN A 9 -10.14 23.21 14.33
C ASN A 9 -10.09 21.68 14.18
N ILE A 10 -10.23 20.93 15.27
CA ILE A 10 -10.37 19.47 15.18
C ILE A 10 -11.66 19.13 14.43
N LYS A 11 -11.52 18.41 13.31
CA LYS A 11 -12.62 17.83 12.56
C LYS A 11 -12.88 16.43 13.11
N PHE A 12 -14.12 16.18 13.50
CA PHE A 12 -14.58 14.84 13.85
C PHE A 12 -14.92 14.11 12.55
N VAL A 13 -14.17 13.07 12.24
CA VAL A 13 -14.46 12.28 11.05
C VAL A 13 -15.25 11.06 11.47
N SER A 14 -16.59 11.10 11.24
CA SER A 14 -17.51 9.95 11.20
C SER A 14 -17.57 8.95 12.39
N LEU A 15 -17.09 9.32 13.56
CA LEU A 15 -17.53 8.62 14.78
C LEU A 15 -18.86 9.21 15.19
N SER A 16 -19.91 8.39 15.31
CA SER A 16 -21.18 8.92 15.81
C SER A 16 -20.94 9.50 17.21
N ASP A 17 -21.35 10.76 17.45
CA ASP A 17 -21.20 11.45 18.74
C ASP A 17 -21.67 10.60 19.92
N LYS A 18 -22.72 9.77 19.70
CA LYS A 18 -23.23 8.84 20.68
C LYS A 18 -22.25 7.76 21.12
N LYS A 19 -21.47 7.18 20.18
CA LYS A 19 -20.44 6.18 20.53
C LYS A 19 -19.30 6.79 21.32
N ILE A 20 -18.83 7.98 20.93
CA ILE A 20 -17.79 8.71 21.66
C ILE A 20 -18.24 9.04 23.08
N VAL A 21 -19.45 9.58 23.22
CA VAL A 21 -19.99 9.93 24.54
C VAL A 21 -20.15 8.69 25.43
N GLN A 22 -20.64 7.58 24.89
CA GLN A 22 -20.73 6.31 25.64
C GLN A 22 -19.36 5.78 26.07
N LEU A 23 -18.36 5.83 25.18
CA LEU A 23 -16.99 5.40 25.51
C LEU A 23 -16.37 6.27 26.62
N ILE A 24 -16.56 7.59 26.56
CA ILE A 24 -16.04 8.53 27.56
C ILE A 24 -16.74 8.36 28.89
N ASN A 25 -18.06 8.18 28.90
CA ASN A 25 -18.85 8.04 30.14
C ASN A 25 -18.60 6.71 30.86
N ASN A 26 -18.23 5.65 30.14
CA ASN A 26 -18.03 4.31 30.68
C ASN A 26 -16.56 4.01 31.04
N SER A 27 -15.64 4.94 30.85
CA SER A 27 -14.21 4.74 31.10
C SER A 27 -13.63 5.80 32.03
N LYS A 28 -12.55 5.44 32.76
CA LYS A 28 -11.82 6.39 33.62
C LYS A 28 -10.97 7.42 32.84
N GLY A 29 -10.98 7.32 31.51
CA GLY A 29 -10.27 8.17 30.57
C GLY A 29 -10.35 7.58 29.16
N CYS A 30 -9.87 8.31 28.18
CA CYS A 30 -9.82 7.82 26.79
C CYS A 30 -8.50 8.22 26.13
N THR A 31 -8.06 7.37 25.21
CA THR A 31 -6.98 7.69 24.28
C THR A 31 -7.59 8.10 22.95
N VAL A 32 -7.04 9.13 22.34
CA VAL A 32 -7.47 9.63 21.03
C VAL A 32 -6.30 9.64 20.07
N ALA A 33 -6.55 9.25 18.83
CA ALA A 33 -5.60 9.43 17.74
C ALA A 33 -6.00 10.63 16.89
N ILE A 34 -5.07 11.56 16.74
CA ILE A 34 -5.26 12.77 15.95
C ILE A 34 -4.20 12.81 14.86
N ARG A 35 -4.65 12.91 13.61
CA ARG A 35 -3.79 13.03 12.45
C ARG A 35 -3.65 14.48 12.03
N ASN A 36 -2.40 14.90 11.71
CA ASN A 36 -2.07 16.22 11.21
C ASN A 36 -2.69 17.35 12.08
N ASP A 37 -2.67 17.18 13.40
CA ASP A 37 -3.16 18.12 14.42
C ASP A 37 -4.62 18.58 14.25
N SER A 38 -5.37 17.96 13.35
CA SER A 38 -6.70 18.42 12.95
C SER A 38 -7.77 17.36 12.81
N GLU A 39 -7.41 16.10 12.61
CA GLU A 39 -8.37 15.02 12.33
C GLU A 39 -8.38 13.99 13.45
N LEU A 40 -9.50 13.86 14.16
CA LEU A 40 -9.73 12.79 15.11
C LEU A 40 -10.10 11.50 14.35
N ILE A 41 -9.19 10.53 14.30
CA ILE A 41 -9.34 9.31 13.52
C ILE A 41 -9.73 8.09 14.35
N ALA A 42 -9.41 8.06 15.65
CA ALA A 42 -9.81 6.98 16.53
C ALA A 42 -9.96 7.44 17.98
N VAL A 43 -10.80 6.73 18.74
CA VAL A 43 -11.00 6.91 20.19
C VAL A 43 -11.09 5.54 20.84
N TRP A 44 -10.31 5.31 21.88
CA TRP A 44 -10.35 4.08 22.68
C TRP A 44 -10.67 4.38 24.14
N PRO A 45 -11.37 3.49 24.85
CA PRO A 45 -11.50 3.58 26.29
C PRO A 45 -10.14 3.28 26.95
N ASN A 46 -9.84 3.96 28.05
CA ASN A 46 -8.59 3.84 28.81
C ASN A 46 -7.34 4.21 27.99
N LEU A 47 -6.16 3.81 28.50
CA LEU A 47 -4.87 4.06 27.85
C LEU A 47 -4.66 3.03 26.72
N LYS A 48 -4.41 3.52 25.52
CA LYS A 48 -3.94 2.77 24.36
C LYS A 48 -2.51 3.21 24.07
N GLU A 49 -1.53 2.35 24.34
CA GLU A 49 -0.11 2.70 24.24
C GLU A 49 0.46 2.58 22.82
N ASN A 50 -0.08 1.65 22.05
CA ASN A 50 0.40 1.34 20.70
C ASN A 50 -0.70 1.52 19.67
N ILE A 51 -0.31 2.04 18.53
CA ILE A 51 -1.10 2.13 17.30
C ILE A 51 -0.31 1.51 16.17
N TYR A 52 -1.00 1.01 15.15
CA TYR A 52 -0.37 0.20 14.12
C TYR A 52 -0.66 0.77 12.72
N GLY A 53 0.26 0.46 11.83
CA GLY A 53 0.14 0.71 10.41
C GLY A 53 0.62 -0.49 9.62
N ALA A 54 0.35 -0.52 8.33
CA ALA A 54 0.83 -1.56 7.44
C ALA A 54 1.57 -0.97 6.24
N ALA A 55 2.69 -1.58 5.88
CA ALA A 55 3.36 -1.35 4.61
C ALA A 55 3.03 -2.53 3.68
N ILE A 56 2.50 -2.23 2.50
CA ILE A 56 2.00 -3.23 1.55
C ILE A 56 2.66 -3.04 0.20
N ASP A 57 3.30 -4.10 -0.28
CA ASP A 57 3.79 -4.19 -1.64
C ASP A 57 2.90 -5.11 -2.47
N ILE A 58 2.35 -4.57 -3.55
CA ILE A 58 1.47 -5.30 -4.46
C ILE A 58 2.28 -5.68 -5.71
N GLY A 59 3.02 -6.77 -5.58
CA GLY A 59 3.72 -7.37 -6.72
C GLY A 59 2.76 -8.04 -7.71
N SER A 60 3.22 -8.26 -8.94
CA SER A 60 2.46 -9.04 -9.92
C SER A 60 2.28 -10.50 -9.50
N THR A 61 3.28 -11.09 -8.87
CA THR A 61 3.29 -12.49 -8.43
C THR A 61 2.94 -12.64 -6.94
N THR A 62 3.48 -11.77 -6.09
CA THR A 62 3.35 -11.85 -4.63
C THR A 62 2.83 -10.54 -4.06
N ILE A 63 1.95 -10.61 -3.06
CA ILE A 63 1.56 -9.49 -2.21
C ILE A 63 2.22 -9.68 -0.86
N ALA A 64 2.99 -8.69 -0.41
CA ALA A 64 3.68 -8.69 0.87
C ALA A 64 3.13 -7.59 1.79
N ILE A 65 2.97 -7.91 3.08
CA ILE A 65 2.48 -6.98 4.10
C ILE A 65 3.38 -7.04 5.33
N ASN A 66 3.86 -5.91 5.78
CA ASN A 66 4.48 -5.71 7.07
C ASN A 66 3.53 -4.91 7.97
N LEU A 67 3.08 -5.51 9.07
CA LEU A 67 2.35 -4.81 10.12
C LEU A 67 3.34 -4.22 11.11
N CYS A 68 3.27 -2.90 11.32
CA CYS A 68 4.25 -2.13 12.07
C CYS A 68 3.61 -1.42 13.26
N ASN A 69 4.33 -1.40 14.39
CA ASN A 69 4.00 -0.50 15.49
C ASN A 69 4.48 0.92 15.13
N LEU A 70 3.56 1.87 15.04
CA LEU A 70 3.87 3.24 14.64
C LEU A 70 4.57 4.06 15.73
N LYS A 71 4.68 3.53 16.96
CA LYS A 71 5.38 4.18 18.07
C LYS A 71 6.90 4.10 17.91
N ASP A 72 7.41 2.98 17.42
CA ASP A 72 8.84 2.67 17.36
C ASP A 72 9.32 2.14 15.99
N GLY A 73 8.39 1.92 15.07
CA GLY A 73 8.68 1.39 13.73
C GLY A 73 8.95 -0.11 13.68
N SER A 74 8.79 -0.84 14.79
CA SER A 74 9.02 -2.29 14.82
C SER A 74 7.99 -3.04 13.97
N ILE A 75 8.45 -4.05 13.24
CA ILE A 75 7.58 -4.98 12.50
C ILE A 75 7.06 -6.02 13.48
N VAL A 76 5.75 -6.09 13.64
CA VAL A 76 5.08 -7.03 14.55
C VAL A 76 4.54 -8.27 13.84
N SER A 77 4.31 -8.20 12.55
CA SER A 77 3.94 -9.34 11.69
C SER A 77 4.39 -9.10 10.26
N ASN A 78 4.78 -10.18 9.59
CA ASN A 78 5.09 -10.21 8.16
C ASN A 78 4.20 -11.28 7.53
N GLN A 79 3.43 -10.93 6.50
CA GLN A 79 2.57 -11.83 5.78
C GLN A 79 2.81 -11.70 4.29
N GLY A 80 2.67 -12.81 3.58
CA GLY A 80 2.75 -12.83 2.13
C GLY A 80 1.82 -13.89 1.53
N SER A 81 1.38 -13.65 0.32
CA SER A 81 0.65 -14.63 -0.49
C SER A 81 0.89 -14.41 -1.97
N MET A 82 0.66 -15.46 -2.76
CA MET A 82 0.56 -15.28 -4.20
C MET A 82 -0.56 -14.28 -4.52
N ASN A 83 -0.30 -13.40 -5.49
CA ASN A 83 -1.32 -12.47 -5.98
C ASN A 83 -2.39 -13.27 -6.76
N PRO A 84 -3.63 -13.34 -6.29
CA PRO A 84 -4.68 -14.13 -6.92
C PRO A 84 -5.09 -13.63 -8.31
N GLN A 85 -4.60 -12.45 -8.71
CA GLN A 85 -4.80 -11.96 -10.08
C GLN A 85 -3.99 -12.75 -11.13
N ILE A 86 -3.09 -13.64 -10.74
CA ILE A 86 -2.37 -14.57 -11.65
C ILE A 86 -3.34 -15.35 -12.55
N ARG A 87 -4.53 -15.68 -12.06
CA ARG A 87 -5.58 -16.35 -12.86
C ARG A 87 -6.06 -15.55 -14.08
N PHE A 88 -5.84 -14.23 -14.09
CA PHE A 88 -6.19 -13.34 -15.21
C PHE A 88 -5.00 -13.01 -16.11
N GLY A 89 -3.80 -13.39 -15.70
CA GLY A 89 -2.54 -13.18 -16.40
C GLY A 89 -1.35 -13.29 -15.46
N GLU A 90 -0.32 -14.02 -15.87
CA GLU A 90 0.86 -14.26 -15.02
C GLU A 90 1.71 -12.99 -14.84
N ASP A 91 1.78 -12.14 -15.87
CA ASP A 91 2.52 -10.89 -15.88
C ASP A 91 1.60 -9.66 -16.04
N LEU A 92 2.20 -8.48 -16.01
CA LEU A 92 1.51 -7.20 -16.11
C LEU A 92 0.76 -7.05 -17.43
N MET A 93 1.43 -7.37 -18.55
CA MET A 93 0.87 -7.16 -19.89
C MET A 93 -0.24 -8.16 -20.20
N SER A 94 -0.13 -9.37 -19.68
CA SER A 94 -1.20 -10.37 -19.77
C SER A 94 -2.47 -9.89 -19.09
N ARG A 95 -2.37 -9.23 -17.92
CA ARG A 95 -3.53 -8.63 -17.21
C ARG A 95 -4.13 -7.45 -17.96
N VAL A 96 -3.30 -6.59 -18.54
CA VAL A 96 -3.78 -5.50 -19.40
C VAL A 96 -4.49 -6.08 -20.62
N SER A 97 -3.90 -7.08 -21.28
CA SER A 97 -4.50 -7.77 -22.44
C SER A 97 -5.83 -8.43 -22.07
N TYR A 98 -5.92 -9.03 -20.87
CA TYR A 98 -7.17 -9.59 -20.36
C TYR A 98 -8.25 -8.49 -20.23
N CYS A 99 -7.90 -7.33 -19.68
CA CYS A 99 -8.82 -6.19 -19.58
C CYS A 99 -9.26 -5.67 -20.96
N MET A 100 -8.37 -5.66 -21.94
CA MET A 100 -8.70 -5.27 -23.32
C MET A 100 -9.70 -6.23 -23.98
N GLN A 101 -9.54 -7.51 -23.75
CA GLN A 101 -10.39 -8.57 -24.34
C GLN A 101 -11.72 -8.74 -23.58
N ASN A 102 -11.77 -8.35 -22.30
CA ASN A 102 -12.93 -8.53 -21.44
C ASN A 102 -13.35 -7.19 -20.82
N PRO A 103 -14.15 -6.39 -21.51
CA PRO A 103 -14.59 -5.08 -21.00
C PRO A 103 -15.25 -5.20 -19.62
N GLY A 104 -14.84 -4.34 -18.68
CA GLY A 104 -15.34 -4.33 -17.32
C GLY A 104 -14.59 -5.23 -16.33
N SER A 105 -13.70 -6.12 -16.80
CA SER A 105 -12.95 -7.04 -15.92
C SER A 105 -11.96 -6.35 -14.98
N ALA A 106 -11.54 -5.11 -15.26
CA ALA A 106 -10.73 -4.33 -14.33
C ALA A 106 -11.37 -4.22 -12.93
N THR A 107 -12.69 -4.15 -12.85
CA THR A 107 -13.44 -4.15 -11.58
C THR A 107 -13.26 -5.47 -10.81
N GLU A 108 -13.27 -6.61 -11.51
CA GLU A 108 -13.05 -7.92 -10.90
C GLU A 108 -11.60 -8.07 -10.40
N LEU A 109 -10.62 -7.59 -11.18
CA LEU A 109 -9.22 -7.58 -10.75
C LEU A 109 -9.03 -6.69 -9.52
N THR A 110 -9.66 -5.51 -9.50
CA THR A 110 -9.66 -4.61 -8.34
C THR A 110 -10.22 -5.29 -7.09
N ALA A 111 -11.40 -5.88 -7.19
CA ALA A 111 -12.02 -6.60 -6.07
C ALA A 111 -11.15 -7.77 -5.57
N THR A 112 -10.51 -8.48 -6.51
CA THR A 112 -9.63 -9.61 -6.22
C THR A 112 -8.41 -9.19 -5.40
N VAL A 113 -7.68 -8.14 -5.80
CA VAL A 113 -6.49 -7.69 -5.06
C VAL A 113 -6.86 -7.07 -3.71
N ARG A 114 -7.93 -6.29 -3.62
CA ARG A 114 -8.40 -5.70 -2.35
C ARG A 114 -8.83 -6.78 -1.37
N LYS A 115 -9.49 -7.85 -1.86
CA LYS A 115 -9.84 -9.01 -1.04
C LYS A 115 -8.59 -9.70 -0.50
N ALA A 116 -7.58 -9.96 -1.31
CA ALA A 116 -6.34 -10.58 -0.87
C ALA A 116 -5.62 -9.75 0.20
N ILE A 117 -5.57 -8.43 0.03
CA ILE A 117 -5.01 -7.53 1.04
C ILE A 117 -5.80 -7.62 2.35
N ASN A 118 -7.14 -7.60 2.30
CA ASN A 118 -7.96 -7.75 3.49
C ASN A 118 -7.73 -9.09 4.21
N ASP A 119 -7.58 -10.17 3.46
CA ASP A 119 -7.33 -11.50 4.02
C ASP A 119 -5.94 -11.57 4.70
N LEU A 120 -4.91 -10.95 4.10
CA LEU A 120 -3.57 -10.87 4.69
C LEU A 120 -3.53 -9.98 5.93
N ILE A 121 -4.18 -8.82 5.91
CA ILE A 121 -4.27 -7.95 7.09
C ILE A 121 -4.99 -8.68 8.23
N ARG A 122 -6.10 -9.35 7.96
CA ARG A 122 -6.82 -10.13 8.96
C ARG A 122 -5.93 -11.21 9.57
N LYS A 123 -5.19 -11.96 8.74
CA LYS A 123 -4.24 -12.97 9.20
C LYS A 123 -3.15 -12.37 10.09
N ALA A 124 -2.56 -11.23 9.69
CA ALA A 124 -1.56 -10.53 10.50
C ALA A 124 -2.11 -10.10 11.87
N CYS A 125 -3.36 -9.67 11.93
CA CYS A 125 -4.05 -9.33 13.18
C CYS A 125 -4.33 -10.58 14.04
N GLU A 126 -4.80 -11.67 13.44
CA GLU A 126 -5.03 -12.94 14.13
C GLU A 126 -3.73 -13.47 14.76
N ASP A 127 -2.62 -13.46 14.02
CA ASP A 127 -1.30 -13.93 14.51
C ASP A 127 -0.74 -13.07 15.65
N THR A 128 -1.12 -11.80 15.73
CA THR A 128 -0.62 -10.84 16.73
C THR A 128 -1.61 -10.54 17.86
N GLY A 129 -2.85 -11.01 17.75
CA GLY A 129 -3.92 -10.67 18.69
C GLY A 129 -4.40 -9.22 18.58
N LEU A 130 -4.08 -8.51 17.51
CA LEU A 130 -4.49 -7.13 17.26
C LEU A 130 -5.89 -7.07 16.64
N MET A 131 -6.57 -5.95 16.89
CA MET A 131 -7.84 -5.68 16.23
C MET A 131 -7.62 -4.90 14.92
N LEU A 132 -8.44 -5.17 13.93
CA LEU A 132 -8.42 -4.44 12.67
C LEU A 132 -8.56 -2.92 12.86
N ASP A 133 -9.35 -2.50 13.85
CA ASP A 133 -9.55 -1.08 14.20
C ASP A 133 -8.31 -0.41 14.82
N ASP A 134 -7.27 -1.16 15.20
CA ASP A 134 -6.02 -0.63 15.70
C ASP A 134 -5.07 -0.18 14.58
N ILE A 135 -5.37 -0.55 13.33
CA ILE A 135 -4.60 -0.14 12.15
C ILE A 135 -5.15 1.20 11.67
N LEU A 136 -4.32 2.23 11.76
CA LEU A 136 -4.70 3.61 11.46
C LEU A 136 -4.09 4.17 10.18
N GLU A 137 -3.08 3.48 9.64
CA GLU A 137 -2.39 3.94 8.43
C GLU A 137 -1.91 2.75 7.60
N ILE A 138 -2.03 2.88 6.28
CA ILE A 138 -1.46 1.93 5.31
C ILE A 138 -0.68 2.72 4.28
N THR A 139 0.51 2.22 3.95
CA THR A 139 1.29 2.67 2.80
C THR A 139 1.26 1.58 1.74
N ILE A 140 0.93 1.95 0.50
CA ILE A 140 0.80 1.05 -0.64
C ILE A 140 1.85 1.40 -1.69
N VAL A 141 2.57 0.37 -2.14
CA VAL A 141 3.44 0.42 -3.31
C VAL A 141 3.10 -0.70 -4.27
N GLY A 142 3.67 -0.66 -5.46
CA GLY A 142 3.55 -1.67 -6.50
C GLY A 142 3.84 -1.07 -7.88
N ASN A 143 3.99 -1.94 -8.85
CA ASN A 143 4.19 -1.53 -10.23
C ASN A 143 2.97 -0.78 -10.80
N PRO A 144 3.09 -0.08 -11.95
CA PRO A 144 2.02 0.78 -12.45
C PRO A 144 0.68 0.08 -12.68
N VAL A 145 0.70 -1.18 -13.15
CA VAL A 145 -0.55 -1.93 -13.39
C VAL A 145 -1.23 -2.31 -12.08
N MET A 146 -0.44 -2.78 -11.09
CA MET A 146 -0.98 -3.11 -9.76
C MET A 146 -1.50 -1.88 -9.03
N HIS A 147 -0.77 -0.76 -9.12
CA HIS A 147 -1.20 0.54 -8.60
C HIS A 147 -2.57 0.95 -9.18
N HIS A 148 -2.75 0.85 -10.51
CA HIS A 148 -4.02 1.20 -11.17
C HIS A 148 -5.15 0.25 -10.76
N LEU A 149 -4.91 -1.06 -10.80
CA LEU A 149 -5.90 -2.06 -10.42
C LEU A 149 -6.31 -1.94 -8.95
N PHE A 150 -5.38 -1.69 -8.04
CA PHE A 150 -5.71 -1.45 -6.63
C PHE A 150 -6.62 -0.22 -6.45
N LEU A 151 -6.32 0.86 -7.17
CA LEU A 151 -7.10 2.11 -7.12
C LEU A 151 -8.44 2.03 -7.87
N GLY A 152 -8.66 1.00 -8.67
CA GLY A 152 -9.84 0.88 -9.53
C GLY A 152 -9.77 1.71 -10.80
N PHE A 153 -8.55 2.05 -11.23
CA PHE A 153 -8.31 2.73 -12.50
C PHE A 153 -8.19 1.71 -13.64
N ASP A 154 -8.60 2.13 -14.84
CA ASP A 154 -8.41 1.35 -16.06
C ASP A 154 -6.90 1.18 -16.35
N PRO A 155 -6.38 -0.07 -16.44
CA PRO A 155 -4.98 -0.31 -16.73
C PRO A 155 -4.66 -0.30 -18.23
N ILE A 156 -5.65 -0.29 -19.13
CA ILE A 156 -5.46 -0.40 -20.59
C ILE A 156 -4.49 0.65 -21.14
N PRO A 157 -4.56 1.95 -20.71
CA PRO A 157 -3.63 2.95 -21.19
C PRO A 157 -2.15 2.68 -20.86
N LEU A 158 -1.86 1.80 -19.89
CA LEU A 158 -0.50 1.38 -19.57
C LEU A 158 0.06 0.33 -20.53
N GLY A 159 -0.80 -0.33 -21.29
CA GLY A 159 -0.40 -1.35 -22.28
C GLY A 159 -0.17 -0.82 -23.68
N VAL A 160 -0.45 0.45 -23.94
CA VAL A 160 -0.36 1.07 -25.26
C VAL A 160 0.48 2.34 -25.21
N ALA A 161 1.44 2.47 -26.13
CA ALA A 161 2.26 3.69 -26.19
C ALA A 161 1.38 4.94 -26.28
N PRO A 162 1.68 6.01 -25.55
CA PRO A 162 2.88 6.26 -24.75
C PRO A 162 2.81 5.84 -23.27
N PHE A 163 2.03 4.81 -22.90
CA PHE A 163 1.97 4.20 -21.56
C PHE A 163 1.53 5.19 -20.47
N HIS A 164 0.36 5.79 -20.66
CA HIS A 164 -0.14 6.86 -19.80
C HIS A 164 -0.57 6.37 -18.41
N LEU A 165 0.02 6.96 -17.38
CA LEU A 165 -0.49 6.88 -16.01
C LEU A 165 -1.76 7.71 -15.86
N LYS A 166 -2.77 7.19 -15.14
CA LYS A 166 -3.95 7.98 -14.74
C LYS A 166 -3.57 9.12 -13.79
N THR A 167 -2.54 8.88 -12.95
CA THR A 167 -1.95 9.86 -12.04
C THR A 167 -0.49 9.51 -11.77
N ASN A 168 0.34 10.53 -11.65
CA ASN A 168 1.72 10.44 -11.17
C ASN A 168 1.90 11.15 -9.82
N LYS A 169 0.80 11.39 -9.11
CA LYS A 169 0.80 12.02 -7.78
C LYS A 169 0.57 10.98 -6.70
N ALA A 170 1.14 11.22 -5.54
CA ALA A 170 0.78 10.49 -4.34
C ALA A 170 -0.71 10.71 -4.01
N LEU A 171 -1.39 9.66 -3.56
CA LEU A 171 -2.80 9.74 -3.20
C LEU A 171 -2.97 9.46 -1.70
N TYR A 172 -3.83 10.25 -1.07
CA TYR A 172 -4.27 10.09 0.31
C TYR A 172 -5.76 9.79 0.31
N LEU A 173 -6.10 8.57 0.66
CA LEU A 173 -7.47 8.03 0.65
C LEU A 173 -7.82 7.50 2.03
N LYS A 174 -9.09 7.20 2.27
CA LYS A 174 -9.53 6.49 3.46
C LYS A 174 -9.70 5.00 3.16
N ALA A 175 -9.52 4.17 4.17
CA ALA A 175 -9.74 2.74 4.04
C ALA A 175 -11.16 2.40 3.53
N SER A 176 -12.16 3.18 3.96
CA SER A 176 -13.56 3.03 3.53
C SER A 176 -13.79 3.33 2.04
N GLU A 177 -12.94 4.15 1.41
CA GLU A 177 -13.05 4.50 -0.02
C GLU A 177 -12.51 3.37 -0.93
N LEU A 178 -11.65 2.51 -0.37
CA LEU A 178 -11.00 1.42 -1.09
C LEU A 178 -11.46 0.02 -0.65
N ASP A 179 -12.55 -0.08 0.11
CA ASP A 179 -13.06 -1.34 0.66
C ASP A 179 -12.04 -2.12 1.51
N ILE A 180 -11.08 -1.42 2.13
CA ILE A 180 -10.11 -2.02 3.05
C ILE A 180 -10.74 -2.09 4.43
N LYS A 181 -10.75 -3.31 4.99
CA LYS A 181 -11.48 -3.67 6.22
C LYS A 181 -10.61 -3.49 7.48
N ILE A 182 -10.29 -2.25 7.78
CA ILE A 182 -9.59 -1.79 9.00
C ILE A 182 -10.39 -0.63 9.60
N ASN A 183 -9.78 0.16 10.49
CA ASN A 183 -10.42 1.40 10.94
C ASN A 183 -10.87 2.21 9.71
N SER A 184 -12.16 2.54 9.63
CA SER A 184 -12.75 3.19 8.46
C SER A 184 -12.18 4.58 8.15
N GLN A 185 -11.56 5.23 9.15
CA GLN A 185 -10.91 6.53 9.05
C GLN A 185 -9.39 6.41 8.87
N ALA A 186 -8.87 5.19 8.84
CA ALA A 186 -7.46 4.95 8.57
C ALA A 186 -7.06 5.58 7.24
N ALA A 187 -5.87 6.18 7.21
CA ALA A 187 -5.30 6.73 5.99
C ALA A 187 -4.70 5.61 5.15
N ILE A 188 -4.92 5.69 3.85
CA ILE A 188 -4.18 4.90 2.87
C ILE A 188 -3.38 5.87 2.01
N TYR A 189 -2.07 5.80 2.16
CA TYR A 189 -1.11 6.53 1.35
C TYR A 189 -0.63 5.63 0.23
N VAL A 190 -0.93 6.01 -1.00
CA VAL A 190 -0.46 5.32 -2.19
C VAL A 190 0.67 6.13 -2.81
N LEU A 191 1.87 5.57 -2.86
CA LEU A 191 3.03 6.24 -3.44
C LEU A 191 2.81 6.50 -4.93
N PRO A 192 3.43 7.56 -5.49
CA PRO A 192 3.31 7.86 -6.91
C PRO A 192 4.11 6.87 -7.75
N CYS A 193 3.58 6.49 -8.90
CA CYS A 193 4.39 5.89 -9.96
C CYS A 193 5.26 6.96 -10.62
N LEU A 194 6.50 6.60 -10.98
CA LEU A 194 7.46 7.52 -11.60
C LEU A 194 7.22 7.66 -13.10
N ALA A 195 6.85 6.56 -13.77
CA ALA A 195 6.54 6.53 -15.19
C ALA A 195 5.61 5.34 -15.49
N GLY A 196 5.13 5.21 -16.72
CA GLY A 196 4.22 4.14 -17.15
C GLY A 196 4.74 2.71 -16.92
N HIS A 197 6.05 2.54 -16.83
CA HIS A 197 6.71 1.26 -16.52
C HIS A 197 7.60 1.30 -15.27
N VAL A 198 7.67 2.42 -14.56
CA VAL A 198 8.45 2.56 -13.31
C VAL A 198 7.47 2.92 -12.20
N GLY A 199 7.23 1.98 -11.33
CA GLY A 199 6.14 2.01 -10.37
C GLY A 199 6.42 2.74 -9.06
N ALA A 200 5.49 2.62 -8.15
CA ALA A 200 5.57 3.11 -6.79
C ALA A 200 6.50 2.26 -5.91
N ASP A 201 6.71 0.98 -6.26
CA ASP A 201 7.72 0.08 -5.74
C ASP A 201 9.13 0.65 -5.95
N ALA A 202 9.50 1.00 -7.18
CA ALA A 202 10.76 1.66 -7.48
C ALA A 202 10.92 3.00 -6.73
N ALA A 203 9.84 3.77 -6.58
CA ALA A 203 9.87 4.99 -5.77
C ALA A 203 10.18 4.69 -4.28
N ALA A 204 9.63 3.61 -3.73
CA ALA A 204 9.91 3.17 -2.37
C ALA A 204 11.36 2.70 -2.20
N VAL A 205 11.91 1.97 -3.16
CA VAL A 205 13.32 1.57 -3.16
C VAL A 205 14.24 2.80 -3.15
N ILE A 206 13.94 3.81 -3.96
CA ILE A 206 14.70 5.09 -3.95
C ILE A 206 14.61 5.77 -2.59
N LEU A 207 13.45 5.74 -1.93
CA LEU A 207 13.28 6.31 -0.58
C LEU A 207 14.04 5.53 0.49
N ALA A 208 14.12 4.21 0.36
CA ALA A 208 14.83 3.35 1.30
C ALA A 208 16.35 3.48 1.17
N GLU A 209 16.87 3.40 -0.04
CA GLU A 209 18.32 3.42 -0.34
C GLU A 209 18.92 4.84 -0.35
N LYS A 210 18.10 5.86 -0.55
CA LYS A 210 18.47 7.29 -0.48
C LYS A 210 19.65 7.68 -1.36
N PRO A 211 19.73 7.29 -2.63
CA PRO A 211 20.82 7.69 -3.52
C PRO A 211 20.91 9.22 -3.67
N TYR A 212 19.79 9.92 -3.50
CA TYR A 212 19.72 11.39 -3.52
C TYR A 212 20.46 12.09 -2.38
N ASN A 213 20.90 11.35 -1.36
CA ASN A 213 21.73 11.87 -0.26
C ASN A 213 23.22 11.56 -0.43
N GLN A 214 23.62 10.93 -1.53
CA GLN A 214 24.99 10.45 -1.74
C GLN A 214 25.64 11.18 -2.92
N GLU A 215 26.94 11.53 -2.78
CA GLU A 215 27.72 12.11 -3.87
C GLU A 215 28.16 11.02 -4.88
N ALA A 216 28.49 9.83 -4.36
CA ALA A 216 28.88 8.71 -5.19
C ALA A 216 27.71 8.23 -6.05
N MET A 217 28.03 7.78 -7.27
CA MET A 217 27.04 7.15 -8.14
C MET A 217 26.63 5.79 -7.57
N ASN A 218 25.34 5.58 -7.42
CA ASN A 218 24.74 4.34 -6.95
C ASN A 218 24.08 3.63 -8.12
N LEU A 219 24.19 2.31 -8.16
CA LEU A 219 23.40 1.42 -9.00
C LEU A 219 22.56 0.54 -8.08
N ILE A 220 21.24 0.63 -8.24
CA ILE A 220 20.26 -0.18 -7.55
C ILE A 220 19.53 -1.00 -8.60
N VAL A 221 19.43 -2.31 -8.37
CA VAL A 221 18.71 -3.22 -9.26
C VAL A 221 17.72 -4.01 -8.42
N ASP A 222 16.43 -3.77 -8.66
CA ASP A 222 15.33 -4.53 -8.07
C ASP A 222 14.92 -5.60 -9.08
N VAL A 223 15.12 -6.88 -8.73
CA VAL A 223 14.94 -8.00 -9.65
C VAL A 223 13.68 -8.79 -9.27
N GLY A 224 12.68 -8.72 -10.12
CA GLY A 224 11.43 -9.49 -10.03
C GLY A 224 11.00 -9.99 -11.41
N THR A 225 9.73 -10.10 -11.67
CA THR A 225 9.14 -10.37 -13.00
C THR A 225 9.57 -9.30 -14.02
N ASN A 226 9.75 -8.06 -13.56
CA ASN A 226 10.50 -7.02 -14.24
C ASN A 226 11.71 -6.64 -13.37
N ALA A 227 12.74 -6.10 -13.97
CA ALA A 227 13.85 -5.51 -13.24
C ALA A 227 13.78 -3.99 -13.35
N GLU A 228 13.71 -3.32 -12.22
CA GLU A 228 13.87 -1.88 -12.12
C GLU A 228 15.33 -1.55 -11.87
N ILE A 229 15.92 -0.83 -12.82
CA ILE A 229 17.32 -0.39 -12.79
C ILE A 229 17.34 1.10 -12.47
N ILE A 230 17.91 1.45 -11.33
CA ILE A 230 18.00 2.82 -10.83
C ILE A 230 19.47 3.19 -10.71
N VAL A 231 19.86 4.26 -11.36
CA VAL A 231 21.24 4.78 -11.28
C VAL A 231 21.22 6.26 -10.96
N GLY A 232 22.04 6.68 -10.00
CA GLY A 232 22.09 8.10 -9.67
C GLY A 232 22.79 8.44 -8.37
N ASN A 233 22.76 9.73 -8.08
CA ASN A 233 23.31 10.34 -6.88
C ASN A 233 22.50 11.58 -6.48
N ASN A 234 23.03 12.44 -5.59
CA ASN A 234 22.38 13.66 -5.14
C ASN A 234 22.14 14.72 -6.23
N GLN A 235 22.73 14.57 -7.43
CA GLN A 235 22.54 15.51 -8.53
C GLN A 235 21.45 15.03 -9.50
N LYS A 236 21.40 13.72 -9.77
CA LYS A 236 20.45 13.16 -10.73
C LYS A 236 20.22 11.68 -10.47
N ILE A 237 18.97 11.25 -10.60
CA ILE A 237 18.58 9.85 -10.58
C ILE A 237 17.84 9.53 -11.87
N LEU A 238 18.18 8.41 -12.47
CA LEU A 238 17.52 7.84 -13.64
C LEU A 238 16.99 6.45 -13.26
N ALA A 239 15.83 6.10 -13.78
CA ALA A 239 15.25 4.79 -13.59
C ALA A 239 14.73 4.25 -14.92
N ALA A 240 14.86 2.94 -15.11
CA ALA A 240 14.32 2.21 -16.25
C ALA A 240 13.80 0.86 -15.76
N SER A 241 12.77 0.34 -16.44
CA SER A 241 12.26 -1.02 -16.23
C SER A 241 12.60 -1.87 -17.44
N SER A 242 13.00 -3.13 -17.19
CA SER A 242 13.31 -4.12 -18.20
C SER A 242 12.56 -5.41 -17.90
N PRO A 243 11.87 -6.03 -18.87
CA PRO A 243 11.24 -7.32 -18.64
C PRO A 243 12.32 -8.39 -18.45
N THR A 244 12.32 -9.09 -17.32
CA THR A 244 13.20 -10.22 -17.03
C THR A 244 12.48 -11.54 -17.26
N GLY A 245 11.15 -11.50 -17.26
CA GLY A 245 10.29 -12.67 -17.32
C GLY A 245 10.22 -13.44 -15.99
N PRO A 246 9.29 -14.37 -15.85
CA PRO A 246 9.09 -15.13 -14.62
C PRO A 246 10.17 -16.20 -14.37
N ALA A 247 11.22 -16.29 -15.19
CA ALA A 247 12.26 -17.31 -15.08
C ALA A 247 13.01 -17.22 -13.73
N PHE A 248 13.24 -16.03 -13.19
CA PHE A 248 13.87 -15.85 -11.89
C PHE A 248 12.95 -16.24 -10.73
N GLU A 249 11.64 -16.26 -10.95
CA GLU A 249 10.63 -16.71 -9.98
C GLU A 249 10.28 -18.20 -10.16
N GLY A 250 11.07 -18.92 -10.97
CA GLY A 250 10.93 -20.35 -11.18
C GLY A 250 9.79 -20.78 -12.11
N ALA A 251 9.10 -19.85 -12.76
CA ALA A 251 8.13 -20.20 -13.78
C ALA A 251 8.87 -20.73 -15.03
N GLN A 252 8.43 -21.88 -15.55
CA GLN A 252 8.96 -22.52 -16.77
C GLN A 252 10.36 -23.14 -16.68
N ILE A 253 10.96 -23.29 -15.51
CA ILE A 253 12.17 -24.10 -15.31
C ILE A 253 11.86 -25.32 -14.43
N ASN A 254 12.44 -26.48 -14.80
CA ASN A 254 12.11 -27.78 -14.18
C ASN A 254 12.43 -27.85 -12.67
N SER A 255 13.29 -27.00 -12.16
CA SER A 255 13.71 -26.96 -10.75
C SER A 255 13.61 -25.55 -10.17
N GLY A 256 12.78 -24.69 -10.75
CA GLY A 256 12.57 -23.34 -10.27
C GLY A 256 11.65 -23.27 -9.06
N GLN A 257 11.88 -22.26 -8.23
CA GLN A 257 11.07 -21.94 -7.08
C GLN A 257 10.35 -20.61 -7.35
N ARG A 258 9.03 -20.59 -7.16
CA ARG A 258 8.27 -19.34 -7.17
C ARG A 258 8.55 -18.58 -5.86
N ALA A 259 8.74 -17.26 -5.97
CA ALA A 259 8.94 -16.39 -4.83
C ALA A 259 7.70 -16.29 -3.93
#